data_e6a6f209b0d477cce7fd57ea93ba1af3
#
_entry.id   e6a6f209b0d477cce7fd57ea93ba1af3
#
_cell.length_a   1.000
_cell.length_b   1.000
_cell.length_c   1.000
_cell.angle_alpha   90.00
_cell.angle_beta   90.00
_cell.angle_gamma   90.00
#
_symmetry.space_group_name_H-M   'P 1'
#
loop_
_entity.id
_entity.type
_entity.pdbx_description
1 polymer ?
#
loop_
_entity_poly.entity_id
_entity_poly.type
_entity_poly.pdbx_seq_one_letter_code
_entity_poly.pdbx_strand_id
1 'polypeptide(L)'
;MSQAKRIKKDVDQEESQALNSLLDHLSKKYNISKDLILSSIPDAKKFDYDLKIYKINPQEIEDEIEAFKFNQTKDLITADEIFSIIKDIMANKNKEEKKLGNQTGKNKNISYQNAPAKKNNITINEKINVKYNTTVVYNEGGVEMEKQFNIMNPLLDVGNNFHLIEPYDLIPKDALIQKNGYQRYFSEIKDKFLRENEQYKDEKKPFDVFVLFLAFDVIDQKPTYDDLVGIDPLADFKKYILKINTNTDNIFLVSGQITYIEGNLVDNGKTIEVSKLKNIYEINEYSIPYKDVVQFYEKSSDPFAIYYMNGPYFSKDSKDFSVFNNVLKNVAIKNPHLFIINGPFFSTENEKVKWGELDTEEGMIDIIKKIKDEFIKTRTKILICPGISDNENFYPLPQPPFDKINNFFIGSKGNSEIIFISNPQIFPLNEAYIGIANFDVIKDIIVNSIHSSEINTVDKACEMILYQKNFYPVLPNTTVPKYENNQERVATVDLSQYNYLNFDRIETNPDIILTNSAMKTFAKKIHGTVFVNCGSFCKGNNYGEIAKITLHNPSKETKETDINKRVKVEFIKINQINNSKK
;
A
#
# COMPACT_ATOMS: atom_id res chain seq x y z
N MET A 1 26.08 42.55 -23.46
CA MET A 1 24.92 42.43 -22.50
C MET A 1 23.58 42.95 -23.03
N SER A 2 23.52 43.70 -24.15
CA SER A 2 22.28 44.29 -24.69
C SER A 2 21.48 43.39 -25.65
N GLN A 3 22.15 42.52 -26.41
CA GLN A 3 21.46 41.62 -27.36
C GLN A 3 20.75 40.42 -26.66
N ALA A 4 21.37 39.82 -25.64
CA ALA A 4 20.77 38.74 -24.91
C ALA A 4 19.51 39.15 -24.08
N LYS A 5 19.49 40.43 -23.62
CA LYS A 5 18.29 40.98 -22.94
C LYS A 5 17.17 41.33 -23.92
N ARG A 6 17.46 41.67 -25.17
CA ARG A 6 16.43 41.88 -26.20
C ARG A 6 15.82 40.58 -26.66
N ILE A 7 16.63 39.57 -26.96
CA ILE A 7 16.13 38.24 -27.36
C ILE A 7 15.25 37.61 -26.26
N LYS A 8 15.62 37.75 -24.97
CA LYS A 8 14.82 37.24 -23.88
C LYS A 8 13.49 37.98 -23.66
N LYS A 9 13.43 39.26 -24.01
CA LYS A 9 12.23 40.09 -23.90
C LYS A 9 11.26 39.84 -25.06
N ASP A 10 11.80 39.54 -26.27
CA ASP A 10 11.00 39.22 -27.45
C ASP A 10 10.39 37.78 -27.31
N VAL A 11 11.12 36.82 -26.73
CA VAL A 11 10.63 35.46 -26.44
C VAL A 11 9.54 35.48 -25.36
N ASP A 12 9.73 36.27 -24.28
CA ASP A 12 8.72 36.39 -23.21
C ASP A 12 7.44 37.12 -23.69
N GLN A 13 7.48 37.94 -24.76
CA GLN A 13 6.32 38.61 -25.35
C GLN A 13 5.55 37.71 -26.35
N GLU A 14 6.27 36.88 -27.13
CA GLU A 14 5.62 35.90 -28.01
C GLU A 14 5.00 34.73 -27.23
N GLU A 15 5.57 34.33 -26.08
CA GLU A 15 5.06 33.26 -25.22
C GLU A 15 3.67 33.56 -24.63
N SER A 16 3.32 34.81 -24.44
CA SER A 16 2.03 35.23 -23.90
C SER A 16 0.90 35.39 -24.93
N GLN A 17 1.24 35.46 -26.22
CA GLN A 17 0.26 35.76 -27.27
C GLN A 17 -0.68 34.60 -27.63
N ALA A 18 -0.20 33.36 -27.66
CA ALA A 18 -0.98 32.22 -28.05
C ALA A 18 -2.06 31.89 -27.02
N LEU A 19 -1.70 31.85 -25.74
CA LEU A 19 -2.64 31.62 -24.63
C LEU A 19 -3.67 32.75 -24.56
N ASN A 20 -3.25 34.00 -24.63
CA ASN A 20 -4.15 35.16 -24.57
C ASN A 20 -5.15 35.15 -25.73
N SER A 21 -4.70 34.84 -26.98
CA SER A 21 -5.57 34.71 -28.12
C SER A 21 -6.62 33.62 -27.96
N LEU A 22 -6.23 32.46 -27.41
CA LEU A 22 -7.15 31.37 -27.10
C LEU A 22 -8.17 31.76 -26.04
N LEU A 23 -7.72 32.38 -24.95
CA LEU A 23 -8.61 32.84 -23.86
C LEU A 23 -9.60 33.90 -24.36
N ASP A 24 -9.17 34.82 -25.24
CA ASP A 24 -10.04 35.79 -25.88
C ASP A 24 -11.13 35.13 -26.71
N HIS A 25 -10.76 34.15 -27.49
CA HIS A 25 -11.64 33.42 -28.35
C HIS A 25 -12.69 32.63 -27.57
N LEU A 26 -12.27 31.82 -26.58
CA LEU A 26 -13.15 30.99 -25.77
C LEU A 26 -14.08 31.84 -24.86
N SER A 27 -13.54 32.90 -24.26
CA SER A 27 -14.30 33.82 -23.43
C SER A 27 -15.45 34.48 -24.22
N LYS A 28 -15.16 34.93 -25.44
CA LYS A 28 -16.17 35.57 -26.30
C LYS A 28 -17.24 34.60 -26.80
N LYS A 29 -16.84 33.37 -27.12
CA LYS A 29 -17.77 32.38 -27.72
C LYS A 29 -18.67 31.72 -26.64
N TYR A 30 -18.14 31.40 -25.50
CA TYR A 30 -18.88 30.69 -24.45
C TYR A 30 -19.36 31.57 -23.30
N ASN A 31 -19.15 32.88 -23.39
CA ASN A 31 -19.55 33.89 -22.39
C ASN A 31 -19.03 33.59 -20.98
N ILE A 32 -17.79 33.10 -20.88
CA ILE A 32 -17.07 32.79 -19.65
C ILE A 32 -15.95 33.81 -19.46
N SER A 33 -15.76 34.36 -18.25
CA SER A 33 -14.67 35.33 -18.06
C SER A 33 -13.31 34.69 -18.26
N LYS A 34 -12.37 35.46 -18.88
CA LYS A 34 -10.98 34.99 -19.09
C LYS A 34 -10.29 34.60 -17.81
N ASP A 35 -10.52 35.39 -16.73
CA ASP A 35 -9.93 35.13 -15.42
C ASP A 35 -10.41 33.81 -14.85
N LEU A 36 -11.66 33.42 -15.13
CA LEU A 36 -12.21 32.14 -14.69
C LEU A 36 -11.58 30.97 -15.44
N ILE A 37 -11.43 31.08 -16.79
CA ILE A 37 -10.73 30.05 -17.57
C ILE A 37 -9.26 29.96 -17.14
N LEU A 38 -8.61 31.09 -16.94
CA LEU A 38 -7.20 31.12 -16.52
C LEU A 38 -7.00 30.51 -15.11
N SER A 39 -7.96 30.72 -14.20
CA SER A 39 -7.91 30.16 -12.84
C SER A 39 -8.04 28.63 -12.82
N SER A 40 -8.64 28.04 -13.84
CA SER A 40 -8.74 26.57 -14.02
C SER A 40 -7.44 25.97 -14.56
N ILE A 41 -6.44 26.79 -14.98
CA ILE A 41 -5.16 26.34 -15.52
C ILE A 41 -4.10 26.38 -14.41
N PRO A 42 -3.62 25.23 -13.90
CA PRO A 42 -2.68 25.20 -12.76
C PRO A 42 -1.32 25.86 -13.05
N ASP A 43 -0.84 25.77 -14.28
CA ASP A 43 0.42 26.37 -14.72
C ASP A 43 0.27 26.97 -16.14
N ALA A 44 -0.05 28.25 -16.17
CA ALA A 44 -0.31 28.97 -17.43
C ALA A 44 0.93 29.01 -18.37
N LYS A 45 2.16 29.05 -17.84
CA LYS A 45 3.37 29.03 -18.67
C LYS A 45 3.60 27.68 -19.32
N LYS A 46 3.44 26.61 -18.59
CA LYS A 46 3.54 25.26 -19.13
C LYS A 46 2.43 25.00 -20.15
N PHE A 47 1.23 25.46 -19.86
CA PHE A 47 0.08 25.29 -20.74
C PHE A 47 0.25 26.03 -22.07
N ASP A 48 0.75 27.30 -22.08
CA ASP A 48 1.08 28.05 -23.27
C ASP A 48 2.16 27.35 -24.14
N TYR A 49 3.17 26.78 -23.46
CA TYR A 49 4.21 25.98 -24.12
C TYR A 49 3.62 24.71 -24.77
N ASP A 50 2.76 24.00 -24.07
CA ASP A 50 2.10 22.78 -24.57
C ASP A 50 1.15 23.09 -25.76
N LEU A 51 0.40 24.19 -25.72
CA LEU A 51 -0.44 24.65 -26.83
C LEU A 51 0.37 24.85 -28.14
N LYS A 52 1.58 25.42 -28.02
CA LYS A 52 2.48 25.64 -29.15
C LYS A 52 3.08 24.33 -29.68
N ILE A 53 3.52 23.45 -28.79
CA ILE A 53 4.10 22.16 -29.19
C ILE A 53 3.06 21.32 -29.95
N TYR A 54 1.87 21.17 -29.40
CA TYR A 54 0.83 20.33 -30.01
C TYR A 54 0.03 21.04 -31.12
N LYS A 55 0.39 22.31 -31.43
CA LYS A 55 -0.26 23.10 -32.49
C LYS A 55 -1.78 23.05 -32.44
N ILE A 56 -2.34 23.19 -31.24
CA ILE A 56 -3.77 23.17 -31.03
C ILE A 56 -4.36 24.50 -31.50
N ASN A 57 -5.37 24.43 -32.37
CA ASN A 57 -6.05 25.63 -32.82
C ASN A 57 -7.41 25.82 -32.10
N PRO A 58 -7.93 27.05 -32.03
CA PRO A 58 -9.20 27.31 -31.35
C PRO A 58 -10.38 26.53 -31.95
N GLN A 59 -10.41 26.27 -33.26
CA GLN A 59 -11.50 25.54 -33.89
C GLN A 59 -11.56 24.07 -33.43
N GLU A 60 -10.43 23.42 -33.26
CA GLU A 60 -10.35 22.06 -32.75
C GLU A 60 -10.92 21.93 -31.34
N ILE A 61 -10.65 22.93 -30.50
CA ILE A 61 -11.22 22.99 -29.14
C ILE A 61 -12.74 23.20 -29.20
N GLU A 62 -13.21 24.06 -30.09
CA GLU A 62 -14.64 24.28 -30.28
C GLU A 62 -15.40 23.03 -30.71
N ASP A 63 -14.85 22.31 -31.69
CA ASP A 63 -15.46 21.09 -32.21
C ASP A 63 -15.62 20.03 -31.12
N GLU A 64 -14.61 19.88 -30.25
CA GLU A 64 -14.66 18.97 -29.09
C GLU A 64 -15.59 19.48 -27.98
N ILE A 65 -15.68 20.79 -27.74
CA ILE A 65 -16.65 21.37 -26.80
C ILE A 65 -18.09 21.11 -27.26
N GLU A 66 -18.39 21.31 -28.54
CA GLU A 66 -19.72 21.06 -29.07
C GLU A 66 -20.07 19.56 -29.03
N ALA A 67 -19.12 18.68 -29.32
CA ALA A 67 -19.27 17.24 -29.16
C ALA A 67 -19.53 16.85 -27.70
N PHE A 68 -18.80 17.45 -26.75
CA PHE A 68 -18.99 17.24 -25.32
C PHE A 68 -20.38 17.67 -24.85
N LYS A 69 -20.82 18.89 -25.24
CA LYS A 69 -22.16 19.41 -24.93
C LYS A 69 -23.26 18.51 -25.47
N PHE A 70 -23.12 18.03 -26.72
CA PHE A 70 -24.08 17.11 -27.33
C PHE A 70 -24.15 15.79 -26.57
N ASN A 71 -23.03 15.19 -26.23
CA ASN A 71 -22.95 13.91 -25.52
C ASN A 71 -23.49 13.99 -24.08
N GLN A 72 -23.34 15.14 -23.42
CA GLN A 72 -23.80 15.36 -22.05
C GLN A 72 -25.21 15.98 -21.97
N THR A 73 -25.84 16.26 -23.11
CA THR A 73 -27.16 16.95 -23.20
C THR A 73 -27.17 18.27 -22.39
N LYS A 74 -26.07 19.03 -22.48
CA LYS A 74 -25.88 20.30 -21.77
C LYS A 74 -25.86 21.48 -22.74
N ASP A 75 -26.51 22.59 -22.36
CA ASP A 75 -26.48 23.85 -23.13
C ASP A 75 -25.31 24.75 -22.70
N LEU A 76 -24.84 24.64 -21.45
CA LEU A 76 -23.77 25.46 -20.88
C LEU A 76 -22.55 24.60 -20.55
N ILE A 77 -21.37 25.20 -20.69
CA ILE A 77 -20.09 24.59 -20.33
C ILE A 77 -19.38 25.44 -19.29
N THR A 78 -18.64 24.80 -18.37
CA THR A 78 -17.86 25.47 -17.34
C THR A 78 -16.40 25.65 -17.74
N ALA A 79 -15.65 26.52 -17.06
CA ALA A 79 -14.22 26.74 -17.30
C ALA A 79 -13.41 25.47 -17.08
N ASP A 80 -13.73 24.68 -16.06
CA ASP A 80 -13.05 23.42 -15.74
C ASP A 80 -13.29 22.35 -16.81
N GLU A 81 -14.49 22.27 -17.38
CA GLU A 81 -14.82 21.38 -18.49
C GLU A 81 -14.05 21.77 -19.76
N ILE A 82 -13.93 23.06 -20.06
CA ILE A 82 -13.12 23.56 -21.17
C ILE A 82 -11.66 23.15 -20.98
N PHE A 83 -11.11 23.34 -19.79
CA PHE A 83 -9.73 22.96 -19.50
C PHE A 83 -9.50 21.45 -19.63
N SER A 84 -10.44 20.62 -19.15
CA SER A 84 -10.39 19.16 -19.31
C SER A 84 -10.37 18.74 -20.77
N ILE A 85 -11.23 19.33 -21.61
CA ILE A 85 -11.30 19.04 -23.06
C ILE A 85 -9.97 19.39 -23.75
N ILE A 86 -9.40 20.55 -23.46
CA ILE A 86 -8.09 20.95 -24.04
C ILE A 86 -6.98 19.97 -23.63
N LYS A 87 -7.00 19.52 -22.38
CA LYS A 87 -6.05 18.53 -21.88
C LYS A 87 -6.16 17.18 -22.60
N ASP A 88 -7.38 16.75 -22.90
CA ASP A 88 -7.65 15.51 -23.63
C ASP A 88 -7.19 15.62 -25.11
N ILE A 89 -7.40 16.77 -25.77
CA ILE A 89 -6.86 17.04 -27.11
C ILE A 89 -5.34 16.95 -27.11
N MET A 90 -4.66 17.57 -26.12
CA MET A 90 -3.20 17.49 -25.96
C MET A 90 -2.73 16.05 -25.79
N ALA A 91 -3.40 15.26 -24.95
CA ALA A 91 -3.06 13.86 -24.71
C ALA A 91 -3.23 12.99 -25.97
N ASN A 92 -4.27 13.25 -26.78
CA ASN A 92 -4.51 12.54 -28.03
C ASN A 92 -3.46 12.88 -29.10
N LYS A 93 -3.10 14.16 -29.26
CA LYS A 93 -2.04 14.59 -30.19
C LYS A 93 -0.68 13.99 -29.81
N ASN A 94 -0.37 13.93 -28.55
CA ASN A 94 0.84 13.27 -28.06
C ASN A 94 0.88 11.77 -28.44
N LYS A 95 -0.28 11.10 -28.42
CA LYS A 95 -0.40 9.70 -28.88
C LYS A 95 -0.26 9.56 -30.39
N GLU A 96 -0.76 10.52 -31.16
CA GLU A 96 -0.67 10.52 -32.64
C GLU A 96 0.75 10.81 -33.12
N GLU A 97 1.45 11.78 -32.54
CA GLU A 97 2.87 12.04 -32.86
C GLU A 97 3.75 10.83 -32.54
N LYS A 98 3.48 10.13 -31.46
CA LYS A 98 4.16 8.86 -31.14
C LYS A 98 3.87 7.75 -32.15
N LYS A 99 2.70 7.74 -32.82
CA LYS A 99 2.36 6.77 -33.88
C LYS A 99 2.99 7.14 -35.24
N LEU A 100 3.04 8.43 -35.60
CA LEU A 100 3.64 8.89 -36.86
C LEU A 100 5.20 8.80 -36.84
N GLY A 101 5.84 8.97 -35.70
CA GLY A 101 7.30 8.82 -35.56
C GLY A 101 7.82 7.41 -35.90
N ASN A 102 6.94 6.42 -35.99
CA ASN A 102 7.27 5.04 -36.35
C ASN A 102 7.20 4.73 -37.85
N GLN A 103 6.79 5.67 -38.74
CA GLN A 103 6.61 5.38 -40.18
C GLN A 103 7.53 6.11 -41.16
N THR A 104 8.35 7.05 -40.74
CA THR A 104 9.27 7.77 -41.66
C THR A 104 10.72 7.68 -41.24
N GLY A 105 11.34 6.55 -41.52
CA GLY A 105 12.80 6.45 -41.57
C GLY A 105 13.35 6.86 -42.93
N LYS A 106 13.85 8.09 -43.10
CA LYS A 106 15.04 8.47 -43.90
C LYS A 106 15.29 9.97 -43.92
N ASN A 107 16.48 10.32 -43.42
CA ASN A 107 17.30 11.52 -43.69
C ASN A 107 16.80 12.92 -43.27
N LYS A 108 17.34 13.47 -42.16
CA LYS A 108 18.42 14.51 -42.21
C LYS A 108 18.88 14.90 -40.80
N ASN A 109 20.20 14.97 -40.66
CA ASN A 109 20.92 15.40 -39.45
C ASN A 109 20.47 16.78 -38.96
N ILE A 110 19.83 16.84 -37.81
CA ILE A 110 19.86 17.95 -36.87
C ILE A 110 19.98 17.31 -35.50
N SER A 111 21.11 17.54 -34.84
CA SER A 111 21.46 16.99 -33.55
C SER A 111 20.68 17.68 -32.45
N TYR A 112 19.49 17.20 -32.15
CA TYR A 112 18.93 17.18 -30.80
C TYR A 112 18.99 15.74 -30.35
N GLN A 113 19.65 15.50 -29.22
CA GLN A 113 19.69 14.16 -28.61
C GLN A 113 18.26 13.77 -28.24
N ASN A 114 17.57 13.10 -29.16
CA ASN A 114 16.38 12.33 -28.83
C ASN A 114 16.83 11.24 -27.88
N ALA A 115 16.36 11.29 -26.64
CA ALA A 115 16.45 10.15 -25.76
C ALA A 115 15.87 8.93 -26.51
N PRO A 116 16.61 7.82 -26.62
CA PRO A 116 16.14 6.66 -27.36
C PRO A 116 14.82 6.18 -26.76
N ALA A 117 13.87 5.82 -27.63
CA ALA A 117 12.65 5.15 -27.20
C ALA A 117 13.03 4.01 -26.26
N LYS A 118 12.54 4.08 -25.01
CA LYS A 118 12.85 3.12 -23.98
C LYS A 118 12.25 1.77 -24.40
N LYS A 119 13.07 0.90 -24.99
CA LYS A 119 12.68 -0.50 -25.18
C LYS A 119 12.77 -1.16 -23.82
N ASN A 120 11.67 -1.72 -23.36
CA ASN A 120 11.67 -2.61 -22.21
C ASN A 120 12.52 -3.84 -22.57
N ASN A 121 13.79 -3.81 -22.20
CA ASN A 121 14.67 -4.95 -22.29
C ASN A 121 14.60 -5.74 -20.99
N ILE A 122 13.41 -6.27 -20.66
CA ILE A 122 13.29 -7.28 -19.61
C ILE A 122 14.01 -8.52 -20.11
N THR A 123 15.15 -8.82 -19.49
CA THR A 123 15.96 -9.97 -19.86
C THR A 123 15.34 -11.22 -19.25
N ILE A 124 15.00 -12.19 -20.09
CA ILE A 124 14.54 -13.51 -19.65
C ILE A 124 15.59 -14.52 -20.11
N ASN A 125 16.33 -15.07 -19.17
CA ASN A 125 17.28 -16.13 -19.44
C ASN A 125 16.63 -17.50 -19.16
N GLU A 126 16.21 -18.21 -20.21
CA GLU A 126 15.51 -19.49 -20.09
C GLU A 126 16.36 -20.64 -19.51
N LYS A 127 17.68 -20.47 -19.43
CA LYS A 127 18.62 -21.52 -18.94
C LYS A 127 19.03 -21.34 -17.48
N ILE A 128 18.31 -20.54 -16.70
CA ILE A 128 18.60 -20.38 -15.27
C ILE A 128 18.13 -21.62 -14.52
N ASN A 129 19.05 -22.23 -13.77
CA ASN A 129 18.72 -23.29 -12.83
C ASN A 129 18.46 -22.67 -11.43
N VAL A 130 17.30 -22.95 -10.87
CA VAL A 130 16.91 -22.53 -9.53
C VAL A 130 16.69 -23.75 -8.66
N LYS A 131 17.29 -23.75 -7.47
CA LYS A 131 17.10 -24.78 -6.45
C LYS A 131 16.21 -24.22 -5.33
N TYR A 132 15.26 -25.02 -4.90
CA TYR A 132 14.33 -24.69 -3.82
C TYR A 132 14.64 -25.54 -2.60
N ASN A 133 14.82 -24.91 -1.44
CA ASN A 133 14.97 -25.58 -0.15
C ASN A 133 13.81 -25.16 0.74
N THR A 134 13.03 -26.13 1.20
CA THR A 134 11.86 -25.87 2.06
C THR A 134 12.21 -26.15 3.51
N THR A 135 11.79 -25.24 4.40
CA THR A 135 11.94 -25.36 5.86
C THR A 135 10.60 -25.07 6.53
N VAL A 136 10.14 -25.96 7.41
CA VAL A 136 8.96 -25.72 8.25
C VAL A 136 9.35 -24.72 9.34
N VAL A 137 8.62 -23.60 9.43
CA VAL A 137 8.90 -22.53 10.39
C VAL A 137 7.80 -22.34 11.43
N TYR A 138 6.61 -22.90 11.16
CA TYR A 138 5.49 -22.90 12.09
C TYR A 138 4.61 -24.12 11.86
N ASN A 139 4.30 -24.87 12.91
CA ASN A 139 3.39 -26.02 12.88
C ASN A 139 3.00 -26.41 14.32
N GLU A 140 2.21 -25.57 15.01
CA GLU A 140 1.83 -25.80 16.41
C GLU A 140 0.98 -27.07 16.58
N GLY A 141 0.09 -27.34 15.63
CA GLY A 141 -0.78 -28.53 15.66
C GLY A 141 -0.12 -29.84 15.24
N GLY A 142 1.18 -29.84 14.89
CA GLY A 142 1.93 -31.05 14.52
C GLY A 142 1.39 -31.76 13.26
N VAL A 143 0.84 -31.01 12.29
CA VAL A 143 0.21 -31.60 11.10
C VAL A 143 1.27 -32.10 10.14
N GLU A 144 1.36 -33.42 9.94
CA GLU A 144 2.44 -34.06 9.16
C GLU A 144 2.11 -34.34 7.69
N MET A 145 0.82 -34.33 7.28
CA MET A 145 0.43 -34.86 5.97
C MET A 145 0.54 -33.82 4.85
N GLU A 146 1.47 -34.05 3.93
CA GLU A 146 1.42 -33.48 2.57
C GLU A 146 0.55 -34.36 1.68
N LYS A 147 -0.71 -34.01 1.49
CA LYS A 147 -1.49 -34.53 0.37
C LYS A 147 -1.23 -33.71 -0.87
N GLN A 148 -1.13 -34.37 -2.03
CA GLN A 148 -1.15 -33.64 -3.30
C GLN A 148 -2.50 -32.96 -3.45
N PHE A 149 -2.48 -31.66 -3.77
CA PHE A 149 -3.72 -30.88 -3.95
C PHE A 149 -4.49 -31.40 -5.17
N ASN A 150 -5.76 -31.71 -4.98
CA ASN A 150 -6.61 -32.14 -6.06
C ASN A 150 -7.06 -30.91 -6.88
N ILE A 151 -6.75 -30.91 -8.17
CA ILE A 151 -7.06 -29.83 -9.12
C ILE A 151 -8.56 -29.55 -9.24
N MET A 152 -9.40 -30.45 -8.76
CA MET A 152 -10.87 -30.41 -8.88
C MET A 152 -11.58 -29.68 -7.75
N ASN A 153 -10.87 -29.17 -6.73
CA ASN A 153 -11.51 -28.64 -5.55
C ASN A 153 -12.18 -27.29 -5.73
N PRO A 154 -13.30 -27.08 -4.99
CA PRO A 154 -14.13 -25.92 -5.19
C PRO A 154 -13.44 -24.63 -4.79
N LEU A 155 -13.79 -23.66 -5.53
CA LEU A 155 -13.42 -22.27 -5.48
C LEU A 155 -13.53 -21.69 -4.09
N LEU A 156 -12.45 -21.11 -3.63
CA LEU A 156 -12.47 -20.01 -2.70
C LEU A 156 -13.40 -18.92 -3.24
N ASP A 157 -14.42 -18.57 -2.51
CA ASP A 157 -15.18 -17.36 -2.77
C ASP A 157 -14.44 -16.16 -2.15
N VAL A 158 -13.36 -15.77 -2.79
CA VAL A 158 -12.56 -14.61 -2.38
C VAL A 158 -13.01 -13.36 -3.13
N GLY A 159 -13.67 -13.53 -4.30
CA GLY A 159 -13.89 -12.48 -5.28
C GLY A 159 -14.82 -11.34 -4.86
N ASN A 160 -15.71 -11.55 -3.89
CA ASN A 160 -16.74 -10.57 -3.53
C ASN A 160 -16.55 -9.94 -2.13
N ASN A 161 -15.48 -10.30 -1.43
CA ASN A 161 -15.28 -9.95 -0.02
C ASN A 161 -14.15 -8.94 0.23
N PHE A 162 -13.65 -8.28 -0.82
CA PHE A 162 -12.62 -7.24 -0.68
C PHE A 162 -13.26 -5.88 -0.45
N HIS A 163 -12.79 -5.20 0.58
CA HIS A 163 -13.09 -3.80 0.81
C HIS A 163 -11.96 -2.97 0.18
N LEU A 164 -12.05 -2.75 -1.13
CA LEU A 164 -11.04 -2.01 -1.87
C LEU A 164 -11.11 -0.52 -1.54
N ILE A 165 -9.96 0.11 -1.48
CA ILE A 165 -9.83 1.55 -1.36
C ILE A 165 -9.98 2.11 -2.77
N GLU A 166 -10.94 3.00 -2.94
CA GLU A 166 -11.09 3.71 -4.21
C GLU A 166 -9.89 4.62 -4.45
N PRO A 167 -9.45 4.77 -5.72
CA PRO A 167 -8.45 5.75 -6.07
C PRO A 167 -8.89 7.15 -5.64
N TYR A 168 -7.97 7.90 -5.09
CA TYR A 168 -8.23 9.25 -4.66
C TYR A 168 -7.17 10.21 -5.21
N ASP A 169 -7.52 11.49 -5.30
CA ASP A 169 -6.60 12.49 -5.81
C ASP A 169 -5.39 12.63 -4.88
N LEU A 170 -4.20 12.52 -5.47
CA LEU A 170 -2.91 12.73 -4.79
C LEU A 170 -2.60 14.20 -4.51
N ILE A 171 -3.59 15.09 -4.61
CA ILE A 171 -3.41 16.50 -4.26
C ILE A 171 -3.04 16.53 -2.78
N PRO A 172 -1.98 17.28 -2.39
CA PRO A 172 -1.67 17.47 -0.98
C PRO A 172 -2.91 18.00 -0.28
N LYS A 173 -3.59 17.14 0.47
CA LYS A 173 -4.80 17.55 1.18
C LYS A 173 -4.41 18.61 2.18
N ASP A 174 -5.23 19.65 2.27
CA ASP A 174 -5.11 20.70 3.26
C ASP A 174 -4.90 20.05 4.64
N ALA A 175 -3.98 20.60 5.41
CA ALA A 175 -3.72 20.16 6.79
C ALA A 175 -5.01 20.06 7.63
N LEU A 176 -6.01 20.89 7.33
CA LEU A 176 -7.33 20.82 7.95
C LEU A 176 -8.08 19.54 7.61
N ILE A 177 -8.02 19.05 6.39
CA ILE A 177 -8.65 17.78 5.96
C ILE A 177 -7.99 16.60 6.68
N GLN A 178 -6.66 16.61 6.75
CA GLN A 178 -5.89 15.60 7.48
C GLN A 178 -6.26 15.60 8.98
N LYS A 179 -6.26 16.78 9.59
CA LYS A 179 -6.67 16.99 10.99
C LYS A 179 -8.07 16.45 11.26
N ASN A 180 -9.04 16.82 10.46
CA ASN A 180 -10.44 16.42 10.62
C ASN A 180 -10.64 14.92 10.41
N GLY A 181 -9.93 14.31 9.47
CA GLY A 181 -9.95 12.87 9.23
C GLY A 181 -9.46 12.09 10.45
N TYR A 182 -8.34 12.49 11.02
CA TYR A 182 -7.79 11.86 12.22
C TYR A 182 -8.67 12.09 13.46
N GLN A 183 -9.23 13.30 13.64
CA GLN A 183 -10.15 13.59 14.74
C GLN A 183 -11.41 12.72 14.68
N ARG A 184 -11.95 12.47 13.49
CA ARG A 184 -13.09 11.56 13.29
C ARG A 184 -12.72 10.14 13.72
N TYR A 185 -11.63 9.61 13.19
CA TYR A 185 -11.13 8.28 13.54
C TYR A 185 -10.96 8.11 15.06
N PHE A 186 -10.30 9.08 15.70
CA PHE A 186 -10.08 9.07 17.15
C PHE A 186 -11.39 9.13 17.94
N SER A 187 -12.35 9.97 17.50
CA SER A 187 -13.68 10.08 18.13
C SER A 187 -14.43 8.76 18.08
N GLU A 188 -14.43 8.08 16.93
CA GLU A 188 -15.09 6.78 16.76
C GLU A 188 -14.54 5.74 17.73
N ILE A 189 -13.21 5.65 17.88
CA ILE A 189 -12.55 4.73 18.83
C ILE A 189 -12.90 5.10 20.27
N LYS A 190 -12.79 6.39 20.65
CA LYS A 190 -13.09 6.87 22.00
C LYS A 190 -14.54 6.57 22.38
N ASP A 191 -15.48 6.87 21.48
CA ASP A 191 -16.91 6.65 21.71
C ASP A 191 -17.24 5.15 21.84
N LYS A 192 -16.61 4.30 21.02
CA LYS A 192 -16.75 2.83 21.12
C LYS A 192 -16.21 2.34 22.45
N PHE A 193 -15.01 2.73 22.84
CA PHE A 193 -14.41 2.37 24.12
C PHE A 193 -15.30 2.76 25.32
N LEU A 194 -15.81 4.01 25.33
CA LEU A 194 -16.66 4.50 26.41
C LEU A 194 -18.02 3.82 26.45
N ARG A 195 -18.57 3.37 25.32
CA ARG A 195 -19.80 2.56 25.28
C ARG A 195 -19.60 1.16 25.85
N GLU A 196 -18.49 0.53 25.51
CA GLU A 196 -18.16 -0.84 25.97
C GLU A 196 -17.74 -0.87 27.44
N ASN A 197 -17.34 0.29 27.99
CA ASN A 197 -16.83 0.44 29.34
C ASN A 197 -17.62 1.47 30.15
N GLU A 198 -18.94 1.28 30.31
CA GLU A 198 -19.84 2.21 31.00
C GLU A 198 -19.41 2.54 32.44
N GLN A 199 -18.69 1.64 33.11
CA GLN A 199 -18.11 1.86 34.44
C GLN A 199 -17.16 3.06 34.51
N TYR A 200 -16.65 3.54 33.37
CA TYR A 200 -15.77 4.69 33.30
C TYR A 200 -16.53 6.03 33.17
N LYS A 201 -17.85 5.98 33.03
CA LYS A 201 -18.72 7.16 33.03
C LYS A 201 -19.12 7.63 34.44
N ASP A 202 -18.76 6.87 35.49
CA ASP A 202 -19.17 7.18 36.86
C ASP A 202 -18.33 8.33 37.44
N GLU A 203 -18.99 9.44 37.81
CA GLU A 203 -18.37 10.71 38.25
C GLU A 203 -17.69 10.63 39.63
N LYS A 204 -17.80 9.53 40.38
CA LYS A 204 -17.30 9.39 41.74
C LYS A 204 -15.92 8.70 41.86
N LYS A 205 -15.06 8.84 40.85
CA LYS A 205 -13.74 8.21 40.90
C LYS A 205 -12.69 9.07 41.59
N PRO A 206 -11.72 8.47 42.28
CA PRO A 206 -10.61 9.19 42.90
C PRO A 206 -9.56 9.71 41.92
N PHE A 207 -9.74 9.48 40.61
CA PHE A 207 -8.81 9.87 39.55
C PHE A 207 -9.58 10.25 38.27
N ASP A 208 -8.95 11.07 37.44
CA ASP A 208 -9.44 11.43 36.13
C ASP A 208 -9.17 10.34 35.11
N VAL A 209 -10.01 10.26 34.09
CA VAL A 209 -9.92 9.28 33.01
C VAL A 209 -9.69 9.99 31.68
N PHE A 210 -8.68 9.55 30.95
CA PHE A 210 -8.31 10.12 29.66
C PHE A 210 -8.22 9.02 28.60
N VAL A 211 -8.66 9.31 27.38
CA VAL A 211 -8.32 8.55 26.18
C VAL A 211 -7.47 9.47 25.31
N LEU A 212 -6.22 9.12 25.11
CA LEU A 212 -5.23 9.94 24.44
C LEU A 212 -4.44 9.10 23.45
N PHE A 213 -3.86 9.70 22.42
CA PHE A 213 -2.77 9.04 21.72
C PHE A 213 -1.42 9.46 22.30
N LEU A 214 -0.50 8.52 22.35
CA LEU A 214 0.85 8.74 22.85
C LEU A 214 1.73 9.36 21.77
N ALA A 215 2.62 10.24 22.16
CA ALA A 215 3.68 10.75 21.31
C ALA A 215 4.95 10.99 22.16
N PHE A 216 6.06 11.22 21.48
CA PHE A 216 7.32 11.57 22.14
C PHE A 216 7.69 13.00 21.75
N ASP A 217 7.85 13.87 22.74
CA ASP A 217 8.19 15.29 22.53
C ASP A 217 9.70 15.48 22.40
N VAL A 218 10.31 14.70 21.49
CA VAL A 218 11.74 14.71 21.19
C VAL A 218 11.97 14.59 19.69
N ILE A 219 12.96 15.29 19.19
CA ILE A 219 13.36 15.28 17.77
C ILE A 219 14.82 14.81 17.69
N ASP A 220 15.13 13.91 16.75
CA ASP A 220 16.49 13.45 16.44
C ASP A 220 17.24 12.70 17.58
N GLN A 221 16.53 12.24 18.59
CA GLN A 221 17.09 11.45 19.70
C GLN A 221 16.23 10.23 19.97
N LYS A 222 16.80 9.21 20.58
CA LYS A 222 16.02 8.07 21.08
C LYS A 222 15.12 8.56 22.21
N PRO A 223 13.79 8.36 22.13
CA PRO A 223 12.87 8.83 23.15
C PRO A 223 13.10 8.10 24.50
N THR A 224 12.85 8.82 25.58
CA THR A 224 12.84 8.33 26.95
C THR A 224 11.46 8.49 27.58
N TYR A 225 11.27 7.99 28.79
CA TYR A 225 10.00 8.15 29.50
C TYR A 225 9.69 9.61 29.84
N ASP A 226 10.71 10.47 29.97
CA ASP A 226 10.53 11.90 30.24
C ASP A 226 10.01 12.67 29.02
N ASP A 227 10.15 12.10 27.83
CA ASP A 227 9.66 12.68 26.57
C ASP A 227 8.22 12.31 26.25
N LEU A 228 7.60 11.45 27.08
CA LEU A 228 6.27 10.91 26.82
C LEU A 228 5.18 11.97 27.03
N VAL A 229 4.37 12.16 26.01
CA VAL A 229 3.19 13.04 26.06
C VAL A 229 1.95 12.30 25.59
N GLY A 230 0.81 12.67 26.17
CA GLY A 230 -0.50 12.28 25.71
C GLY A 230 -1.15 13.45 24.96
N ILE A 231 -1.77 13.19 23.84
CA ILE A 231 -2.41 14.21 23.00
C ILE A 231 -3.89 13.88 22.83
N ASP A 232 -4.77 14.88 23.11
CA ASP A 232 -6.20 14.78 22.84
C ASP A 232 -6.53 15.49 21.52
N PRO A 233 -6.80 14.75 20.42
CA PRO A 233 -7.18 15.36 19.15
C PRO A 233 -8.48 16.16 19.21
N LEU A 234 -9.41 15.77 20.08
CA LEU A 234 -10.73 16.43 20.20
C LEU A 234 -10.67 17.74 20.97
N ALA A 235 -9.61 17.94 21.78
CA ALA A 235 -9.33 19.18 22.49
C ALA A 235 -8.28 20.03 21.76
N ASP A 236 -8.41 20.16 20.44
CA ASP A 236 -7.50 20.90 19.57
C ASP A 236 -6.02 20.45 19.69
N PHE A 237 -5.80 19.14 19.78
CA PHE A 237 -4.49 18.51 19.97
C PHE A 237 -3.76 18.99 21.24
N LYS A 238 -4.53 19.21 22.31
CA LYS A 238 -3.96 19.57 23.62
C LYS A 238 -2.98 18.50 24.08
N LYS A 239 -1.77 18.93 24.43
CA LYS A 239 -0.70 18.07 24.96
C LYS A 239 -0.76 18.01 26.49
N TYR A 240 -0.52 16.82 27.02
CA TYR A 240 -0.32 16.54 28.44
C TYR A 240 1.03 15.82 28.63
N ILE A 241 1.86 16.29 29.55
CA ILE A 241 3.06 15.57 29.96
C ILE A 241 2.61 14.35 30.78
N LEU A 242 3.09 13.16 30.46
CA LEU A 242 2.75 11.94 31.18
C LEU A 242 3.89 11.53 32.10
N LYS A 243 3.64 11.55 33.40
CA LYS A 243 4.59 11.02 34.40
C LYS A 243 4.19 9.60 34.76
N ILE A 244 4.96 8.63 34.25
CA ILE A 244 4.74 7.20 34.49
C ILE A 244 5.73 6.74 35.57
N ASN A 245 5.24 5.93 36.52
CA ASN A 245 6.12 5.25 37.47
C ASN A 245 6.89 4.13 36.72
N THR A 246 8.19 4.30 36.55
CA THR A 246 9.07 3.42 35.77
C THR A 246 9.37 2.06 36.42
N ASN A 247 8.86 1.79 37.61
CA ASN A 247 9.05 0.50 38.30
C ASN A 247 8.20 -0.65 37.75
N THR A 248 7.50 -0.43 36.63
CA THR A 248 6.74 -1.49 35.96
C THR A 248 7.61 -2.21 34.93
N ASP A 249 7.90 -3.49 35.18
CA ASP A 249 8.55 -4.37 34.22
C ASP A 249 7.71 -4.53 32.94
N ASN A 250 8.36 -4.70 31.79
CA ASN A 250 7.73 -4.99 30.50
C ASN A 250 6.91 -3.86 29.83
N ILE A 251 7.27 -2.61 30.04
CA ILE A 251 6.66 -1.48 29.32
C ILE A 251 7.10 -1.50 27.85
N PHE A 252 6.12 -1.39 26.94
CA PHE A 252 6.31 -1.16 25.51
C PHE A 252 5.29 -0.11 25.05
N LEU A 253 5.74 1.10 24.75
CA LEU A 253 4.91 2.24 24.36
C LEU A 253 5.35 2.72 22.98
N VAL A 254 4.37 3.06 22.14
CA VAL A 254 4.59 3.44 20.74
C VAL A 254 4.00 4.83 20.47
N SER A 255 4.73 5.66 19.73
CA SER A 255 4.18 6.92 19.22
C SER A 255 3.02 6.63 18.25
N GLY A 256 1.86 7.20 18.53
CA GLY A 256 0.61 6.95 17.79
C GLY A 256 -0.35 5.97 18.47
N GLN A 257 0.11 5.23 19.47
CA GLN A 257 -0.74 4.32 20.25
C GLN A 257 -1.89 5.10 20.92
N ILE A 258 -3.12 4.71 20.68
CA ILE A 258 -4.28 5.19 21.42
C ILE A 258 -4.39 4.39 22.71
N THR A 259 -4.49 5.07 23.84
CA THR A 259 -4.44 4.46 25.15
C THR A 259 -5.46 5.06 26.11
N TYR A 260 -5.93 4.23 27.02
CA TYR A 260 -6.70 4.63 28.18
C TYR A 260 -5.78 4.89 29.37
N ILE A 261 -5.94 6.06 30.00
CA ILE A 261 -5.12 6.51 31.14
C ILE A 261 -6.00 6.86 32.31
N GLU A 262 -5.68 6.30 33.49
CA GLU A 262 -6.18 6.76 34.79
C GLU A 262 -5.06 7.53 35.47
N GLY A 263 -5.36 8.72 35.99
CA GLY A 263 -4.34 9.53 36.64
C GLY A 263 -4.88 10.84 37.23
N ASN A 264 -4.03 11.59 37.90
CA ASN A 264 -4.35 12.87 38.49
C ASN A 264 -3.78 14.00 37.63
N LEU A 265 -4.63 14.99 37.35
CA LEU A 265 -4.22 16.17 36.62
C LEU A 265 -3.56 17.18 37.57
N VAL A 266 -2.29 17.48 37.33
CA VAL A 266 -1.48 18.39 38.14
C VAL A 266 -0.89 19.51 37.29
N ASP A 267 -0.08 20.39 37.86
CA ASP A 267 0.63 21.48 37.19
C ASP A 267 -0.32 22.37 36.34
N ASN A 268 -1.42 22.83 36.97
CA ASN A 268 -2.46 23.63 36.30
C ASN A 268 -3.03 22.97 35.03
N GLY A 269 -3.21 21.67 35.03
CA GLY A 269 -3.82 20.93 33.94
C GLY A 269 -2.91 20.62 32.76
N LYS A 270 -1.59 20.60 32.97
CA LYS A 270 -0.58 20.30 31.95
C LYS A 270 0.02 18.92 32.08
N THR A 271 0.03 18.34 33.28
CA THR A 271 0.69 17.08 33.59
C THR A 271 -0.33 16.08 34.12
N ILE A 272 -0.23 14.83 33.68
CA ILE A 272 -1.01 13.72 34.22
C ILE A 272 -0.02 12.81 34.97
N GLU A 273 -0.21 12.66 36.28
CA GLU A 273 0.45 11.62 37.07
C GLU A 273 -0.29 10.31 36.85
N VAL A 274 0.29 9.44 36.00
CA VAL A 274 -0.34 8.20 35.52
C VAL A 274 -0.33 7.16 36.61
N SER A 275 -1.51 6.74 37.04
CA SER A 275 -1.68 5.59 37.96
C SER A 275 -1.87 4.28 37.20
N LYS A 276 -2.50 4.33 36.00
CA LYS A 276 -2.71 3.16 35.17
C LYS A 276 -2.76 3.55 33.70
N LEU A 277 -2.19 2.69 32.86
CA LEU A 277 -2.21 2.80 31.40
C LEU A 277 -2.62 1.45 30.82
N LYS A 278 -3.57 1.47 29.89
CA LYS A 278 -4.09 0.28 29.23
C LYS A 278 -4.27 0.50 27.72
N ASN A 279 -4.18 -0.57 26.96
CA ASN A 279 -4.61 -0.56 25.57
C ASN A 279 -6.13 -0.35 25.45
N ILE A 280 -6.55 0.22 24.33
CA ILE A 280 -7.97 0.50 24.05
C ILE A 280 -8.75 -0.79 23.81
N TYR A 281 -8.17 -1.75 23.09
CA TYR A 281 -8.81 -3.03 22.83
C TYR A 281 -8.20 -4.14 23.69
N GLU A 282 -9.03 -5.02 24.17
CA GLU A 282 -8.63 -6.31 24.72
C GLU A 282 -8.53 -7.32 23.58
N ILE A 283 -7.54 -8.19 23.66
CA ILE A 283 -7.38 -9.27 22.68
C ILE A 283 -8.14 -10.49 23.23
N ASN A 284 -9.27 -10.78 22.61
CA ASN A 284 -10.05 -11.96 22.93
C ASN A 284 -9.77 -13.03 21.87
N GLU A 285 -9.32 -14.20 22.29
CA GLU A 285 -9.25 -15.38 21.44
C GLU A 285 -10.67 -15.85 21.17
N TYR A 286 -11.06 -15.94 19.91
CA TYR A 286 -12.37 -16.40 19.49
C TYR A 286 -12.23 -17.72 18.76
N SER A 287 -13.06 -18.70 19.12
CA SER A 287 -13.11 -19.99 18.46
C SER A 287 -14.49 -20.21 17.86
N ILE A 288 -14.54 -20.49 16.58
CA ILE A 288 -15.79 -20.78 15.87
C ILE A 288 -16.24 -22.22 16.23
N PRO A 289 -17.53 -22.44 16.50
CA PRO A 289 -18.03 -23.79 16.78
C PRO A 289 -17.73 -24.76 15.64
N TYR A 290 -17.33 -25.99 15.96
CA TYR A 290 -16.93 -27.02 14.98
C TYR A 290 -18.00 -27.26 13.90
N LYS A 291 -19.27 -27.26 14.26
CA LYS A 291 -20.41 -27.46 13.33
C LYS A 291 -20.46 -26.37 12.24
N ASP A 292 -20.03 -25.14 12.56
CA ASP A 292 -20.08 -24.00 11.67
C ASP A 292 -18.83 -23.97 10.77
N VAL A 293 -17.70 -24.48 11.27
CA VAL A 293 -16.46 -24.60 10.49
C VAL A 293 -16.53 -25.74 9.49
N VAL A 294 -17.04 -26.90 9.90
CA VAL A 294 -17.02 -28.12 9.08
C VAL A 294 -17.78 -27.97 7.76
N GLN A 295 -18.82 -27.12 7.73
CA GLN A 295 -19.60 -26.88 6.51
C GLN A 295 -18.77 -26.30 5.35
N PHE A 296 -17.71 -25.53 5.65
CA PHE A 296 -16.81 -25.01 4.62
C PHE A 296 -16.00 -26.13 3.95
N TYR A 297 -15.83 -27.27 4.63
CA TYR A 297 -14.99 -28.39 4.20
C TYR A 297 -15.79 -29.63 3.77
N GLU A 298 -17.13 -29.58 3.76
CA GLU A 298 -17.96 -30.69 3.31
C GLU A 298 -17.70 -31.11 1.87
N LYS A 299 -17.34 -30.15 1.02
CA LYS A 299 -17.08 -30.32 -0.42
C LYS A 299 -15.61 -30.56 -0.73
N SER A 300 -14.70 -30.44 0.23
CA SER A 300 -13.26 -30.56 0.02
C SER A 300 -12.61 -31.24 1.23
N SER A 301 -11.96 -32.38 0.97
CA SER A 301 -11.13 -33.07 1.96
C SER A 301 -9.68 -32.59 1.99
N ASP A 302 -9.29 -31.73 1.05
CA ASP A 302 -7.91 -31.30 0.89
C ASP A 302 -7.66 -30.00 1.66
N PRO A 303 -6.45 -29.82 2.24
CA PRO A 303 -6.08 -28.59 2.90
C PRO A 303 -5.91 -27.45 1.88
N PHE A 304 -6.13 -26.21 2.32
CA PHE A 304 -5.89 -25.02 1.53
C PHE A 304 -4.40 -24.69 1.44
N ALA A 305 -3.89 -24.47 0.23
CA ALA A 305 -2.54 -23.99 0.03
C ALA A 305 -2.53 -22.55 -0.48
N ILE A 306 -1.78 -21.72 0.23
CA ILE A 306 -1.52 -20.32 -0.10
C ILE A 306 -0.03 -20.17 -0.33
N TYR A 307 0.36 -19.56 -1.45
CA TYR A 307 1.72 -19.08 -1.65
C TYR A 307 1.76 -17.57 -1.49
N TYR A 308 2.82 -17.07 -0.87
CA TYR A 308 2.98 -15.66 -0.55
C TYR A 308 4.41 -15.21 -0.79
N MET A 309 4.58 -14.08 -1.49
CA MET A 309 5.88 -13.48 -1.74
C MET A 309 5.80 -11.96 -1.84
N ASN A 310 6.90 -11.29 -1.49
CA ASN A 310 7.04 -9.84 -1.51
C ASN A 310 8.15 -9.40 -2.46
N GLY A 311 7.91 -8.35 -3.25
CA GLY A 311 8.95 -7.72 -4.05
C GLY A 311 10.10 -7.10 -3.20
N PRO A 312 11.09 -6.52 -3.86
CA PRO A 312 11.27 -6.44 -5.32
C PRO A 312 11.65 -7.79 -5.96
N TYR A 313 11.32 -7.97 -7.25
CA TYR A 313 11.48 -9.25 -7.96
C TYR A 313 12.74 -9.37 -8.80
N PHE A 314 13.54 -8.33 -8.86
CA PHE A 314 14.84 -8.27 -9.53
C PHE A 314 15.83 -7.46 -8.71
N SER A 315 17.12 -7.69 -8.95
CA SER A 315 18.16 -7.02 -8.19
C SER A 315 18.24 -5.52 -8.53
N LYS A 316 18.81 -4.74 -7.60
CA LYS A 316 18.91 -3.28 -7.70
C LYS A 316 19.56 -2.79 -9.01
N ASP A 317 20.50 -3.56 -9.56
CA ASP A 317 21.27 -3.22 -10.74
C ASP A 317 20.88 -4.01 -12.00
N SER A 318 19.87 -4.88 -11.92
CA SER A 318 19.46 -5.79 -12.98
C SER A 318 18.09 -5.43 -13.55
N LYS A 319 17.84 -5.93 -14.78
CA LYS A 319 16.52 -5.98 -15.41
C LYS A 319 16.06 -7.44 -15.60
N ASP A 320 16.70 -8.37 -14.89
CA ASP A 320 16.50 -9.80 -15.12
C ASP A 320 15.40 -10.37 -14.20
N PHE A 321 14.28 -10.72 -14.80
CA PHE A 321 13.15 -11.40 -14.17
C PHE A 321 13.21 -12.93 -14.29
N SER A 322 14.33 -13.50 -14.72
CA SER A 322 14.43 -14.94 -15.02
C SER A 322 14.17 -15.82 -13.80
N VAL A 323 14.67 -15.42 -12.63
CA VAL A 323 14.42 -16.15 -11.37
C VAL A 323 12.96 -16.04 -10.96
N PHE A 324 12.38 -14.84 -11.04
CA PHE A 324 10.96 -14.61 -10.79
C PHE A 324 10.08 -15.49 -11.70
N ASN A 325 10.35 -15.50 -13.01
CA ASN A 325 9.62 -16.34 -13.96
C ASN A 325 9.76 -17.84 -13.65
N ASN A 326 10.93 -18.28 -13.19
CA ASN A 326 11.14 -19.66 -12.77
C ASN A 326 10.30 -20.01 -11.54
N VAL A 327 10.20 -19.09 -10.59
CA VAL A 327 9.34 -19.25 -9.40
C VAL A 327 7.87 -19.31 -9.81
N LEU A 328 7.40 -18.43 -10.71
CA LEU A 328 6.03 -18.47 -11.22
C LEU A 328 5.70 -19.85 -11.82
N LYS A 329 6.57 -20.38 -12.68
CA LYS A 329 6.41 -21.73 -13.26
C LYS A 329 6.32 -22.81 -12.18
N ASN A 330 7.21 -22.74 -11.18
CA ASN A 330 7.23 -23.72 -10.10
C ASN A 330 5.93 -23.68 -9.28
N VAL A 331 5.45 -22.48 -8.91
CA VAL A 331 4.20 -22.30 -8.15
C VAL A 331 2.99 -22.73 -9.00
N ALA A 332 2.96 -22.42 -10.30
CA ALA A 332 1.89 -22.86 -11.20
C ALA A 332 1.80 -24.39 -11.30
N ILE A 333 2.94 -25.11 -11.34
CA ILE A 333 2.97 -26.57 -11.29
C ILE A 333 2.38 -27.11 -9.98
N LYS A 334 2.62 -26.43 -8.86
CA LYS A 334 2.05 -26.80 -7.55
C LYS A 334 0.55 -26.52 -7.45
N ASN A 335 0.02 -25.66 -8.32
CA ASN A 335 -1.40 -25.32 -8.44
C ASN A 335 -2.06 -25.01 -7.08
N PRO A 336 -1.57 -24.01 -6.32
CA PRO A 336 -2.16 -23.65 -5.04
C PRO A 336 -3.56 -23.07 -5.22
N HIS A 337 -4.35 -23.00 -4.15
CA HIS A 337 -5.66 -22.35 -4.17
C HIS A 337 -5.52 -20.83 -4.31
N LEU A 338 -4.52 -20.24 -3.62
CA LEU A 338 -4.30 -18.82 -3.59
C LEU A 338 -2.81 -18.51 -3.76
N PHE A 339 -2.50 -17.50 -4.58
CA PHE A 339 -1.16 -16.97 -4.72
C PHE A 339 -1.19 -15.46 -4.50
N ILE A 340 -0.50 -14.99 -3.48
CA ILE A 340 -0.42 -13.58 -3.08
C ILE A 340 0.93 -13.04 -3.51
N ILE A 341 0.91 -12.03 -4.37
CA ILE A 341 2.09 -11.39 -4.94
C ILE A 341 2.07 -9.92 -4.55
N ASN A 342 2.92 -9.56 -3.61
CA ASN A 342 3.03 -8.19 -3.13
C ASN A 342 4.13 -7.43 -3.88
N GLY A 343 3.89 -6.16 -4.22
CA GLY A 343 4.92 -5.25 -4.69
C GLY A 343 6.05 -5.03 -3.65
N PRO A 344 7.05 -4.20 -3.97
CA PRO A 344 7.13 -3.43 -5.20
C PRO A 344 7.52 -4.30 -6.41
N PHE A 345 6.85 -4.06 -7.53
CA PHE A 345 7.23 -4.68 -8.82
C PHE A 345 8.35 -3.88 -9.48
N PHE A 346 8.19 -2.57 -9.52
CA PHE A 346 9.20 -1.62 -9.99
C PHE A 346 9.47 -0.59 -8.89
N SER A 347 10.37 -0.95 -7.99
CA SER A 347 10.73 -0.09 -6.87
C SER A 347 11.41 1.19 -7.35
N THR A 348 10.95 2.32 -6.83
CA THR A 348 11.63 3.63 -7.03
C THR A 348 13.02 3.69 -6.36
N GLU A 349 13.38 2.69 -5.57
CA GLU A 349 14.74 2.53 -5.02
C GLU A 349 15.71 1.93 -6.05
N ASN A 350 15.19 1.30 -7.12
CA ASN A 350 16.02 0.82 -8.22
C ASN A 350 16.49 2.00 -9.06
N GLU A 351 17.81 2.12 -9.26
CA GLU A 351 18.41 3.25 -9.98
C GLU A 351 17.87 3.40 -11.41
N LYS A 352 17.64 2.28 -12.10
CA LYS A 352 17.10 2.31 -13.47
C LYS A 352 15.65 2.78 -13.55
N VAL A 353 14.85 2.48 -12.51
CA VAL A 353 13.50 3.01 -12.36
C VAL A 353 13.57 4.50 -12.03
N LYS A 354 14.39 4.87 -11.04
CA LYS A 354 14.58 6.26 -10.58
C LYS A 354 15.04 7.18 -11.70
N TRP A 355 15.98 6.74 -12.55
CA TRP A 355 16.47 7.52 -13.69
C TRP A 355 15.60 7.38 -14.94
N GLY A 356 14.50 6.67 -14.83
CA GLY A 356 13.55 6.49 -15.91
C GLY A 356 14.12 5.71 -17.10
N GLU A 357 15.08 4.83 -16.90
CA GLU A 357 15.61 3.94 -17.94
C GLU A 357 14.68 2.77 -18.27
N LEU A 358 13.68 2.49 -17.39
CA LEU A 358 12.64 1.49 -17.57
C LEU A 358 11.29 2.17 -17.79
N ASP A 359 10.52 1.68 -18.74
CA ASP A 359 9.09 1.96 -18.84
C ASP A 359 8.37 1.03 -17.84
N THR A 360 8.01 1.57 -16.69
CA THR A 360 7.47 0.78 -15.59
C THR A 360 6.03 0.38 -15.82
N GLU A 361 5.23 1.17 -16.54
CA GLU A 361 3.85 0.85 -16.90
C GLU A 361 3.81 -0.34 -17.89
N GLU A 362 4.57 -0.26 -19.00
CA GLU A 362 4.67 -1.37 -19.95
C GLU A 362 5.27 -2.64 -19.28
N GLY A 363 6.30 -2.44 -18.44
CA GLY A 363 6.92 -3.52 -17.68
C GLY A 363 5.96 -4.22 -16.73
N MET A 364 5.10 -3.47 -16.04
CA MET A 364 4.09 -4.03 -15.16
C MET A 364 3.04 -4.82 -15.95
N ILE A 365 2.58 -4.28 -17.09
CA ILE A 365 1.66 -5.00 -17.99
C ILE A 365 2.28 -6.31 -18.45
N ASP A 366 3.56 -6.33 -18.81
CA ASP A 366 4.26 -7.54 -19.26
C ASP A 366 4.41 -8.58 -18.13
N ILE A 367 4.68 -8.14 -16.90
CA ILE A 367 4.71 -9.03 -15.72
C ILE A 367 3.33 -9.66 -15.50
N ILE A 368 2.26 -8.87 -15.53
CA ILE A 368 0.91 -9.40 -15.31
C ILE A 368 0.49 -10.36 -16.42
N LYS A 369 0.81 -10.05 -17.70
CA LYS A 369 0.61 -11.00 -18.81
C LYS A 369 1.35 -12.31 -18.55
N LYS A 370 2.60 -12.23 -18.09
CA LYS A 370 3.41 -13.41 -17.78
C LYS A 370 2.81 -14.24 -16.65
N ILE A 371 2.37 -13.61 -15.58
CA ILE A 371 1.66 -14.29 -14.49
C ILE A 371 0.43 -15.00 -15.05
N LYS A 372 -0.38 -14.32 -15.85
CA LYS A 372 -1.58 -14.88 -16.46
C LYS A 372 -1.26 -16.10 -17.33
N ASP A 373 -0.25 -16.01 -18.19
CA ASP A 373 0.13 -17.09 -19.12
C ASP A 373 0.61 -18.34 -18.37
N GLU A 374 1.40 -18.17 -17.31
CA GLU A 374 1.88 -19.30 -16.50
C GLU A 374 0.74 -19.99 -15.73
N PHE A 375 -0.27 -19.23 -15.27
CA PHE A 375 -1.39 -19.77 -14.49
C PHE A 375 -2.65 -20.09 -15.30
N ILE A 376 -2.65 -19.89 -16.61
CA ILE A 376 -3.83 -20.05 -17.49
C ILE A 376 -4.52 -21.41 -17.37
N LYS A 377 -3.77 -22.47 -17.06
CA LYS A 377 -4.26 -23.84 -16.89
C LYS A 377 -4.55 -24.22 -15.44
N THR A 378 -4.31 -23.32 -14.50
CA THR A 378 -4.55 -23.55 -13.08
C THR A 378 -5.90 -23.00 -12.67
N ARG A 379 -6.35 -23.34 -11.46
CA ARG A 379 -7.52 -22.70 -10.80
C ARG A 379 -7.09 -21.77 -9.68
N THR A 380 -5.82 -21.44 -9.61
CA THR A 380 -5.25 -20.54 -8.61
C THR A 380 -5.88 -19.16 -8.73
N LYS A 381 -6.40 -18.62 -7.64
CA LYS A 381 -6.69 -17.19 -7.54
C LYS A 381 -5.41 -16.45 -7.21
N ILE A 382 -5.18 -15.32 -7.87
CA ILE A 382 -3.96 -14.54 -7.72
C ILE A 382 -4.33 -13.16 -7.19
N LEU A 383 -3.81 -12.80 -6.02
CA LEU A 383 -3.96 -11.47 -5.45
C LEU A 383 -2.69 -10.67 -5.69
N ILE A 384 -2.86 -9.45 -6.20
CA ILE A 384 -1.77 -8.51 -6.44
C ILE A 384 -1.97 -7.28 -5.58
N CYS A 385 -1.01 -7.04 -4.66
CA CYS A 385 -1.03 -5.94 -3.71
C CYS A 385 0.10 -4.95 -4.04
N PRO A 386 -0.15 -3.63 -4.12
CA PRO A 386 0.90 -2.65 -4.35
C PRO A 386 1.88 -2.57 -3.17
N GLY A 387 3.09 -2.12 -3.43
CA GLY A 387 4.07 -1.76 -2.41
C GLY A 387 4.25 -0.25 -2.32
N ILE A 388 4.65 0.26 -1.15
CA ILE A 388 4.84 1.71 -0.93
C ILE A 388 5.88 2.36 -1.85
N SER A 389 6.82 1.59 -2.37
CA SER A 389 7.85 2.05 -3.29
C SER A 389 7.58 1.70 -4.76
N ASP A 390 6.38 1.17 -5.10
CA ASP A 390 6.02 0.91 -6.49
C ASP A 390 5.90 2.20 -7.30
N ASN A 391 6.58 2.24 -8.46
CA ASN A 391 6.53 3.41 -9.34
C ASN A 391 5.17 3.68 -9.96
N GLU A 392 4.33 2.64 -10.12
CA GLU A 392 3.00 2.76 -10.72
C GLU A 392 1.88 2.96 -9.69
N ASN A 393 2.22 3.05 -8.39
CA ASN A 393 1.26 3.29 -7.32
C ASN A 393 1.86 4.17 -6.23
N PHE A 394 1.90 5.49 -6.45
CA PHE A 394 2.53 6.48 -5.57
C PHE A 394 1.65 6.97 -4.42
N TYR A 395 0.59 6.26 -4.11
CA TYR A 395 -0.27 6.67 -3.02
C TYR A 395 0.40 6.49 -1.65
N PRO A 396 0.14 7.41 -0.70
CA PRO A 396 0.44 7.16 0.71
C PRO A 396 -0.43 6.01 1.24
N LEU A 397 -0.13 5.51 2.43
CA LEU A 397 -1.00 4.56 3.10
C LEU A 397 -2.31 5.24 3.56
N PRO A 398 -3.43 4.55 3.42
CA PRO A 398 -3.67 3.29 2.73
C PRO A 398 -3.64 3.45 1.20
N GLN A 399 -3.04 2.49 0.49
CA GLN A 399 -2.92 2.55 -0.97
C GLN A 399 -4.11 1.86 -1.66
N PRO A 400 -4.70 2.48 -2.69
CA PRO A 400 -5.65 1.80 -3.57
C PRO A 400 -4.97 0.70 -4.40
N PRO A 401 -5.73 -0.20 -5.05
CA PRO A 401 -5.18 -1.15 -6.01
C PRO A 401 -4.51 -0.46 -7.20
N PHE A 402 -3.81 -1.21 -8.04
CA PHE A 402 -3.28 -0.71 -9.32
C PHE A 402 -4.40 -0.47 -10.33
N ASP A 403 -4.94 0.75 -10.39
CA ASP A 403 -6.11 1.06 -11.23
C ASP A 403 -5.86 1.00 -12.72
N LYS A 404 -4.81 1.68 -13.16
CA LYS A 404 -4.51 1.78 -14.59
C LYS A 404 -4.31 0.40 -15.21
N ILE A 405 -3.67 -0.49 -14.46
CA ILE A 405 -3.29 -1.83 -14.90
C ILE A 405 -4.49 -2.77 -14.85
N ASN A 406 -5.35 -2.63 -13.85
CA ASN A 406 -6.58 -3.41 -13.72
C ASN A 406 -7.46 -3.28 -14.98
N ASN A 407 -7.59 -2.08 -15.52
CA ASN A 407 -8.40 -1.81 -16.72
C ASN A 407 -7.94 -2.58 -17.97
N PHE A 408 -6.64 -2.96 -18.08
CA PHE A 408 -6.14 -3.77 -19.20
C PHE A 408 -6.56 -5.24 -19.13
N PHE A 409 -6.94 -5.73 -17.95
CA PHE A 409 -7.20 -7.16 -17.71
C PHE A 409 -8.67 -7.49 -17.43
N ILE A 410 -9.54 -6.50 -17.31
CA ILE A 410 -10.98 -6.69 -17.14
C ILE A 410 -11.53 -7.49 -18.33
N GLY A 411 -12.18 -8.61 -18.06
CA GLY A 411 -12.86 -9.44 -19.07
C GLY A 411 -11.96 -10.43 -19.82
N SER A 412 -10.72 -10.61 -19.42
CA SER A 412 -9.83 -11.60 -20.04
C SER A 412 -10.21 -13.03 -19.62
N LYS A 413 -10.52 -13.89 -20.62
CA LYS A 413 -10.91 -15.29 -20.39
C LYS A 413 -9.71 -16.14 -19.95
N GLY A 414 -9.85 -16.85 -18.83
CA GLY A 414 -8.90 -17.84 -18.30
C GLY A 414 -9.51 -18.57 -17.12
N ASN A 415 -8.91 -19.68 -16.66
CA ASN A 415 -9.39 -20.40 -15.47
C ASN A 415 -8.85 -19.80 -14.17
N SER A 416 -7.71 -19.09 -14.24
CA SER A 416 -7.15 -18.33 -13.11
C SER A 416 -7.72 -16.93 -13.08
N GLU A 417 -8.01 -16.43 -11.90
CA GLU A 417 -8.50 -15.08 -11.66
C GLU A 417 -7.40 -14.24 -11.03
N ILE A 418 -7.15 -13.05 -11.60
CA ILE A 418 -6.22 -12.06 -11.04
C ILE A 418 -7.05 -10.93 -10.43
N ILE A 419 -6.82 -10.64 -9.17
CA ILE A 419 -7.52 -9.62 -8.40
C ILE A 419 -6.48 -8.65 -7.84
N PHE A 420 -6.63 -7.37 -8.17
CA PHE A 420 -5.82 -6.31 -7.58
C PHE A 420 -6.46 -5.84 -6.29
N ILE A 421 -5.69 -5.82 -5.22
CA ILE A 421 -6.16 -5.48 -3.87
C ILE A 421 -5.46 -4.25 -3.31
N SER A 422 -6.10 -3.62 -2.33
CA SER A 422 -5.55 -2.47 -1.61
C SER A 422 -4.40 -2.86 -0.66
N ASN A 423 -3.65 -1.90 -0.20
CA ASN A 423 -2.61 -2.06 0.81
C ASN A 423 -2.84 -1.07 1.98
N PRO A 424 -3.18 -1.55 3.19
CA PRO A 424 -3.41 -2.93 3.57
C PRO A 424 -4.74 -3.49 3.08
N GLN A 425 -4.92 -4.80 3.20
CA GLN A 425 -6.17 -5.49 2.91
C GLN A 425 -6.47 -6.55 3.96
N ILE A 426 -7.76 -6.73 4.28
CA ILE A 426 -8.26 -7.85 5.05
C ILE A 426 -9.42 -8.51 4.31
N PHE A 427 -9.46 -9.83 4.29
CA PHE A 427 -10.50 -10.59 3.62
C PHE A 427 -10.75 -11.93 4.31
N PRO A 428 -11.98 -12.46 4.25
CA PRO A 428 -12.29 -13.81 4.72
C PRO A 428 -11.78 -14.86 3.73
N LEU A 429 -11.32 -15.96 4.27
CA LEU A 429 -10.94 -17.16 3.54
C LEU A 429 -11.59 -18.35 4.26
N ASN A 430 -12.74 -18.84 3.77
CA ASN A 430 -13.63 -19.71 4.52
C ASN A 430 -13.97 -19.09 5.89
N GLU A 431 -13.63 -19.75 6.99
CA GLU A 431 -13.80 -19.26 8.35
C GLU A 431 -12.67 -18.35 8.85
N ALA A 432 -11.54 -18.31 8.14
CA ALA A 432 -10.37 -17.55 8.55
C ALA A 432 -10.36 -16.12 7.98
N TYR A 433 -9.91 -15.14 8.75
CA TYR A 433 -9.61 -13.80 8.29
C TYR A 433 -8.11 -13.65 8.03
N ILE A 434 -7.76 -13.23 6.81
CA ILE A 434 -6.37 -12.97 6.42
C ILE A 434 -6.16 -11.47 6.23
N GLY A 435 -5.18 -10.92 6.95
CA GLY A 435 -4.70 -9.56 6.79
C GLY A 435 -3.41 -9.51 5.98
N ILE A 436 -3.29 -8.52 5.10
CA ILE A 436 -2.07 -8.24 4.33
C ILE A 436 -1.65 -6.80 4.62
N ALA A 437 -0.39 -6.62 5.04
CA ALA A 437 0.25 -5.33 5.24
C ALA A 437 1.59 -5.31 4.48
N ASN A 438 1.58 -4.76 3.26
CA ASN A 438 2.78 -4.73 2.42
C ASN A 438 3.62 -3.47 2.67
N PHE A 439 4.04 -3.30 3.93
CA PHE A 439 4.94 -2.25 4.43
C PHE A 439 5.61 -2.70 5.72
N ASP A 440 6.71 -2.04 6.10
CA ASP A 440 7.53 -2.47 7.25
C ASP A 440 7.03 -1.88 8.58
N VAL A 441 5.77 -2.17 8.93
CA VAL A 441 5.16 -1.70 10.19
C VAL A 441 5.91 -2.19 11.42
N ILE A 442 6.45 -3.40 11.39
CA ILE A 442 7.13 -3.98 12.56
C ILE A 442 8.38 -3.17 12.91
N LYS A 443 9.21 -2.86 11.91
CA LYS A 443 10.38 -1.98 12.08
C LYS A 443 9.95 -0.60 12.56
N ASP A 444 8.92 -0.02 11.94
CA ASP A 444 8.45 1.32 12.29
C ASP A 444 7.92 1.41 13.72
N ILE A 445 7.19 0.40 14.18
CA ILE A 445 6.74 0.31 15.59
C ILE A 445 7.95 0.24 16.52
N ILE A 446 8.94 -0.64 16.24
CA ILE A 446 10.12 -0.81 17.10
C ILE A 446 10.93 0.48 17.18
N VAL A 447 11.15 1.16 16.06
CA VAL A 447 11.93 2.41 16.01
C VAL A 447 11.20 3.54 16.75
N ASN A 448 9.87 3.58 16.69
CA ASN A 448 9.03 4.59 17.33
C ASN A 448 8.49 4.13 18.70
N SER A 449 9.22 3.29 19.42
CA SER A 449 8.83 2.78 20.74
C SER A 449 9.83 3.10 21.84
N ILE A 450 9.30 3.24 23.05
CA ILE A 450 10.06 3.15 24.31
C ILE A 450 9.81 1.76 24.89
N HIS A 451 10.87 1.03 25.21
CA HIS A 451 10.76 -0.31 25.75
C HIS A 451 11.94 -0.67 26.66
N SER A 452 11.73 -1.61 27.58
CA SER A 452 12.80 -2.22 28.38
C SER A 452 13.69 -3.12 27.51
N SER A 453 14.96 -3.28 27.91
CA SER A 453 15.96 -4.05 27.14
C SER A 453 15.69 -5.56 27.07
N GLU A 454 14.85 -6.09 27.96
CA GLU A 454 14.66 -7.54 28.14
C GLU A 454 13.49 -8.13 27.33
N ILE A 455 12.76 -7.31 26.60
CA ILE A 455 11.56 -7.76 25.87
C ILE A 455 11.86 -8.18 24.43
N ASN A 456 11.08 -9.11 23.91
CA ASN A 456 11.08 -9.43 22.48
C ASN A 456 10.31 -8.34 21.71
N THR A 457 11.03 -7.40 21.13
CA THR A 457 10.45 -6.24 20.46
C THR A 457 9.59 -6.59 19.25
N VAL A 458 9.92 -7.68 18.54
CA VAL A 458 9.11 -8.15 17.38
C VAL A 458 7.75 -8.65 17.86
N ASP A 459 7.71 -9.45 18.93
CA ASP A 459 6.47 -9.96 19.47
C ASP A 459 5.59 -8.81 19.99
N LYS A 460 6.20 -7.83 20.68
CA LYS A 460 5.50 -6.63 21.16
C LYS A 460 5.00 -5.73 20.02
N ALA A 461 5.74 -5.61 18.94
CA ALA A 461 5.26 -4.89 17.75
C ALA A 461 4.04 -5.58 17.12
N CYS A 462 4.07 -6.91 17.02
CA CYS A 462 2.90 -7.68 16.55
C CYS A 462 1.70 -7.54 17.51
N GLU A 463 1.93 -7.62 18.84
CA GLU A 463 0.89 -7.36 19.84
C GLU A 463 0.27 -5.97 19.68
N MET A 464 1.09 -4.94 19.40
CA MET A 464 0.61 -3.56 19.23
C MET A 464 -0.34 -3.43 18.04
N ILE A 465 -0.09 -4.10 16.92
CA ILE A 465 -1.02 -4.15 15.78
C ILE A 465 -2.39 -4.68 16.22
N LEU A 466 -2.40 -5.75 17.03
CA LEU A 466 -3.64 -6.36 17.52
C LEU A 466 -4.35 -5.49 18.56
N TYR A 467 -3.60 -4.92 19.52
CA TYR A 467 -4.16 -4.03 20.56
C TYR A 467 -4.73 -2.72 20.02
N GLN A 468 -4.21 -2.25 18.89
CA GLN A 468 -4.72 -1.05 18.22
C GLN A 468 -5.74 -1.38 17.13
N LYS A 469 -5.96 -2.65 16.82
CA LYS A 469 -6.77 -3.13 15.67
C LYS A 469 -6.44 -2.33 14.39
N ASN A 470 -5.18 -2.04 14.17
CA ASN A 470 -4.72 -1.17 13.11
C ASN A 470 -3.43 -1.71 12.49
N PHE A 471 -3.39 -1.80 11.16
CA PHE A 471 -2.21 -2.27 10.44
C PHE A 471 -1.02 -1.31 10.54
N TYR A 472 -1.23 -0.03 10.84
CA TYR A 472 -0.16 0.96 11.00
C TYR A 472 -0.45 1.91 12.18
N PRO A 473 -0.25 1.46 13.43
CA PRO A 473 -0.59 2.24 14.63
C PRO A 473 0.48 3.27 15.03
N VAL A 474 1.30 3.75 14.08
CA VAL A 474 2.40 4.69 14.34
C VAL A 474 2.02 6.09 13.88
N LEU A 475 1.94 7.06 14.81
CA LEU A 475 1.63 8.47 14.55
C LEU A 475 2.28 9.39 15.61
N PRO A 476 2.56 10.64 15.24
CA PRO A 476 2.88 11.07 13.89
C PRO A 476 4.10 10.28 13.38
N ASN A 477 4.26 10.15 12.09
CA ASN A 477 5.47 9.55 11.53
C ASN A 477 6.65 10.50 11.83
N THR A 478 7.27 10.35 13.01
CA THR A 478 8.33 11.23 13.52
C THR A 478 9.68 10.89 12.93
N THR A 479 9.82 9.71 12.37
CA THR A 479 11.01 9.32 11.61
C THR A 479 10.88 9.78 10.16
N VAL A 480 10.83 11.11 9.94
CA VAL A 480 11.27 11.64 8.65
C VAL A 480 12.78 11.41 8.65
N PRO A 481 13.33 10.51 7.82
CA PRO A 481 14.76 10.40 7.70
C PRO A 481 15.27 11.77 7.30
N LYS A 482 16.24 12.31 8.02
CA LYS A 482 17.01 13.45 7.52
C LYS A 482 17.44 13.08 6.11
N TYR A 483 17.12 13.92 5.15
CA TYR A 483 17.49 13.79 3.74
C TYR A 483 19.01 13.93 3.57
N GLU A 484 19.77 13.09 4.22
CA GLU A 484 21.21 12.95 4.03
C GLU A 484 21.51 11.51 3.61
N ASN A 485 21.56 11.33 2.29
CA ASN A 485 22.26 10.28 1.55
C ASN A 485 21.81 8.80 1.67
N ASN A 486 20.80 8.43 2.44
CA ASN A 486 20.19 7.10 2.36
C ASN A 486 18.66 7.21 2.36
N GLN A 487 18.08 7.18 1.16
CA GLN A 487 16.65 7.32 0.91
C GLN A 487 15.91 6.01 1.23
N GLU A 488 15.77 5.66 2.49
CA GLU A 488 14.69 4.74 2.87
C GLU A 488 13.38 5.55 2.85
N ARG A 489 12.48 5.22 1.94
CA ARG A 489 11.14 5.79 1.95
C ARG A 489 10.41 5.30 3.19
N VAL A 490 10.17 6.20 4.11
CA VAL A 490 9.23 5.98 5.20
C VAL A 490 7.82 5.98 4.61
N ALA A 491 6.98 5.06 5.04
CA ALA A 491 5.59 5.05 4.64
C ALA A 491 4.93 6.37 5.04
N THR A 492 4.45 7.12 4.06
CA THR A 492 3.62 8.28 4.32
C THR A 492 2.18 7.83 4.52
N VAL A 493 1.47 8.43 5.48
CA VAL A 493 0.10 8.08 5.82
C VAL A 493 -0.82 9.26 5.51
N ASP A 494 -1.87 9.03 4.74
CA ASP A 494 -2.97 9.99 4.58
C ASP A 494 -3.93 9.87 5.76
N LEU A 495 -3.84 10.79 6.70
CA LEU A 495 -4.67 10.80 7.91
C LEU A 495 -6.16 10.95 7.62
N SER A 496 -6.54 11.49 6.45
CA SER A 496 -7.94 11.59 6.05
C SER A 496 -8.55 10.23 5.68
N GLN A 497 -7.70 9.24 5.39
CA GLN A 497 -8.07 7.87 5.04
C GLN A 497 -7.67 6.86 6.13
N TYR A 498 -7.29 7.34 7.31
CA TYR A 498 -6.69 6.52 8.37
C TYR A 498 -7.58 5.37 8.85
N ASN A 499 -8.90 5.53 8.76
CA ASN A 499 -9.87 4.48 9.09
C ASN A 499 -9.76 3.22 8.23
N TYR A 500 -9.17 3.29 7.03
CA TYR A 500 -8.92 2.10 6.20
C TYR A 500 -7.72 1.26 6.66
N LEU A 501 -6.88 1.81 7.54
CA LEU A 501 -5.82 1.04 8.22
C LEU A 501 -6.35 0.20 9.37
N ASN A 502 -7.56 0.50 9.84
CA ASN A 502 -8.21 -0.16 10.96
C ASN A 502 -8.94 -1.42 10.49
N PHE A 503 -8.89 -2.47 11.31
CA PHE A 503 -9.62 -3.70 11.11
C PHE A 503 -10.65 -4.03 12.22
N ASP A 504 -11.05 -3.02 13.01
CA ASP A 504 -12.06 -3.19 14.06
C ASP A 504 -13.48 -3.50 13.55
N ARG A 505 -13.67 -3.39 12.21
CA ARG A 505 -14.88 -3.84 11.50
C ARG A 505 -15.12 -5.33 11.58
N ILE A 506 -14.07 -6.12 11.84
CA ILE A 506 -14.21 -7.53 12.19
C ILE A 506 -14.27 -7.65 13.72
N GLU A 507 -15.16 -8.49 14.23
CA GLU A 507 -15.36 -8.65 15.68
C GLU A 507 -14.13 -9.26 16.37
N THR A 508 -13.39 -10.10 15.62
CA THR A 508 -12.17 -10.79 16.07
C THR A 508 -10.91 -10.12 15.52
N ASN A 509 -9.74 -10.59 15.92
CA ASN A 509 -8.50 -10.28 15.22
C ASN A 509 -8.36 -11.16 13.97
N PRO A 510 -7.57 -10.74 12.95
CA PRO A 510 -7.22 -11.63 11.84
C PRO A 510 -6.54 -12.90 12.33
N ASP A 511 -6.88 -14.05 11.74
CA ASP A 511 -6.26 -15.33 12.09
C ASP A 511 -4.83 -15.42 11.56
N ILE A 512 -4.59 -14.81 10.39
CA ILE A 512 -3.27 -14.76 9.76
C ILE A 512 -3.00 -13.33 9.32
N ILE A 513 -1.83 -12.78 9.67
CA ILE A 513 -1.36 -11.49 9.15
C ILE A 513 -0.06 -11.71 8.38
N LEU A 514 -0.10 -11.36 7.09
CA LEU A 514 1.04 -11.38 6.18
C LEU A 514 1.70 -10.00 6.16
N THR A 515 2.96 -9.93 6.56
CA THR A 515 3.72 -8.68 6.65
C THR A 515 4.92 -8.69 5.71
N ASN A 516 5.35 -7.51 5.29
CA ASN A 516 6.60 -7.32 4.55
C ASN A 516 7.56 -6.46 5.39
N SER A 517 8.42 -7.10 6.17
CA SER A 517 9.39 -6.42 7.02
C SER A 517 10.82 -6.79 6.65
N ALA A 518 11.73 -5.79 6.73
CA ALA A 518 13.17 -5.98 6.58
C ALA A 518 13.79 -6.81 7.73
N MET A 519 13.05 -7.03 8.80
CA MET A 519 13.45 -7.90 9.90
C MET A 519 13.72 -9.33 9.40
N LYS A 520 14.39 -10.14 10.22
CA LYS A 520 14.59 -11.57 9.92
C LYS A 520 13.24 -12.23 9.65
N THR A 521 13.21 -13.16 8.68
CA THR A 521 12.01 -13.93 8.35
C THR A 521 11.50 -14.72 9.55
N PHE A 522 10.19 -14.75 9.77
CA PHE A 522 9.56 -15.46 10.88
C PHE A 522 8.11 -15.85 10.56
N ALA A 523 7.64 -16.89 11.23
CA ALA A 523 6.23 -17.18 11.42
C ALA A 523 6.00 -17.44 12.91
N LYS A 524 5.09 -16.70 13.54
CA LYS A 524 4.86 -16.73 14.98
C LYS A 524 3.40 -16.56 15.32
N LYS A 525 2.95 -17.27 16.35
CA LYS A 525 1.64 -17.04 16.97
C LYS A 525 1.74 -15.95 18.02
N ILE A 526 0.88 -14.97 17.93
CA ILE A 526 0.71 -13.88 18.89
C ILE A 526 -0.80 -13.77 19.18
N HIS A 527 -1.21 -14.10 20.39
CA HIS A 527 -2.62 -14.06 20.83
C HIS A 527 -3.62 -14.68 19.82
N GLY A 528 -3.33 -15.89 19.35
CA GLY A 528 -4.22 -16.58 18.39
C GLY A 528 -3.97 -16.23 16.92
N THR A 529 -3.41 -15.09 16.61
CA THR A 529 -3.03 -14.66 15.25
C THR A 529 -1.68 -15.21 14.84
N VAL A 530 -1.56 -15.75 13.62
CA VAL A 530 -0.28 -16.20 13.04
C VAL A 530 0.30 -15.08 12.16
N PHE A 531 1.36 -14.43 12.62
CA PHE A 531 2.11 -13.46 11.83
C PHE A 531 3.14 -14.16 10.95
N VAL A 532 3.17 -13.81 9.67
CA VAL A 532 4.10 -14.39 8.69
C VAL A 532 4.86 -13.27 7.99
N ASN A 533 6.18 -13.27 8.12
CA ASN A 533 7.10 -12.41 7.39
C ASN A 533 8.10 -13.26 6.62
N CYS A 534 7.94 -13.40 5.31
CA CYS A 534 8.91 -14.11 4.46
C CYS A 534 10.04 -13.20 3.95
N GLY A 535 9.99 -11.91 4.30
CA GLY A 535 10.92 -10.90 3.78
C GLY A 535 10.79 -10.67 2.28
N SER A 536 11.73 -9.93 1.71
CA SER A 536 11.72 -9.60 0.28
C SER A 536 12.27 -10.73 -0.58
N PHE A 537 11.67 -10.94 -1.74
CA PHE A 537 12.08 -11.92 -2.75
C PHE A 537 13.52 -11.69 -3.24
N CYS A 538 13.91 -10.42 -3.39
CA CYS A 538 15.27 -10.04 -3.76
C CYS A 538 15.85 -9.06 -2.74
N LYS A 539 17.04 -9.36 -2.20
CA LYS A 539 17.80 -8.50 -1.29
C LYS A 539 19.18 -8.20 -1.90
N GLY A 540 19.31 -7.01 -2.50
CA GLY A 540 20.49 -6.67 -3.29
C GLY A 540 20.64 -7.64 -4.47
N ASN A 541 21.73 -8.41 -4.50
CA ASN A 541 22.01 -9.41 -5.54
C ASN A 541 21.64 -10.84 -5.13
N ASN A 542 21.04 -11.03 -3.95
CA ASN A 542 20.67 -12.36 -3.46
C ASN A 542 19.16 -12.53 -3.47
N TYR A 543 18.71 -13.76 -3.72
CA TYR A 543 17.30 -14.10 -3.60
C TYR A 543 16.97 -14.57 -2.19
N GLY A 544 15.77 -14.21 -1.73
CA GLY A 544 15.26 -14.50 -0.40
C GLY A 544 14.41 -15.77 -0.36
N GLU A 545 13.26 -15.64 0.26
CA GLU A 545 12.32 -16.73 0.53
C GLU A 545 10.92 -16.36 0.07
N ILE A 546 10.11 -17.39 -0.21
CA ILE A 546 8.67 -17.28 -0.36
C ILE A 546 8.01 -18.15 0.70
N ALA A 547 6.80 -17.79 1.14
CA ALA A 547 6.06 -18.59 2.09
C ALA A 547 5.06 -19.51 1.38
N LYS A 548 4.95 -20.75 1.87
CA LYS A 548 3.84 -21.66 1.61
C LYS A 548 3.08 -21.83 2.92
N ILE A 549 1.81 -21.46 2.92
CA ILE A 549 0.92 -21.53 4.07
C ILE A 549 -0.13 -22.58 3.75
N THR A 550 -0.26 -23.57 4.60
CA THR A 550 -1.24 -24.64 4.44
C THR A 550 -2.23 -24.58 5.60
N LEU A 551 -3.50 -24.36 5.28
CA LEU A 551 -4.59 -24.41 6.24
C LEU A 551 -5.26 -25.80 6.14
N HIS A 552 -5.12 -26.59 7.20
CA HIS A 552 -5.67 -27.92 7.27
C HIS A 552 -7.14 -27.91 7.68
N ASN A 553 -7.88 -28.89 7.20
CA ASN A 553 -9.26 -29.08 7.59
C ASN A 553 -9.38 -29.43 9.08
N PRO A 554 -10.46 -29.04 9.77
CA PRO A 554 -10.68 -29.45 11.14
C PRO A 554 -10.79 -30.99 11.25
N SER A 555 -10.08 -31.57 12.21
CA SER A 555 -10.14 -33.01 12.45
C SER A 555 -11.50 -33.41 13.04
N LYS A 556 -12.07 -34.49 12.53
CA LYS A 556 -13.31 -35.07 13.10
C LYS A 556 -13.09 -35.62 14.51
N GLU A 557 -11.88 -36.04 14.84
CA GLU A 557 -11.51 -36.63 16.12
C GLU A 557 -11.30 -35.58 17.19
N THR A 558 -10.46 -34.59 16.92
CA THR A 558 -10.14 -33.54 17.89
C THR A 558 -11.15 -32.40 17.91
N LYS A 559 -11.92 -32.22 16.82
CA LYS A 559 -12.85 -31.11 16.61
C LYS A 559 -12.16 -29.74 16.77
N GLU A 560 -10.85 -29.69 16.51
CA GLU A 560 -10.06 -28.47 16.61
C GLU A 560 -10.47 -27.49 15.53
N THR A 561 -10.84 -26.28 15.92
CA THR A 561 -11.29 -25.21 15.03
C THR A 561 -10.31 -24.04 14.96
N ASP A 562 -9.44 -23.91 15.95
CA ASP A 562 -8.49 -22.80 16.03
C ASP A 562 -7.56 -22.80 14.80
N ILE A 563 -7.59 -21.72 14.04
CA ILE A 563 -6.79 -21.57 12.82
C ILE A 563 -5.29 -21.72 13.11
N ASN A 564 -4.81 -21.13 14.20
CA ASN A 564 -3.40 -21.19 14.58
C ASN A 564 -2.88 -22.64 14.81
N LYS A 565 -3.74 -23.58 15.19
CA LYS A 565 -3.39 -24.99 15.34
C LYS A 565 -3.52 -25.80 14.05
N ARG A 566 -4.25 -25.28 13.06
CA ARG A 566 -4.49 -25.93 11.77
C ARG A 566 -3.60 -25.37 10.63
N VAL A 567 -2.86 -24.30 10.89
CA VAL A 567 -1.95 -23.66 9.93
C VAL A 567 -0.56 -24.25 10.04
N LYS A 568 0.04 -24.58 8.89
CA LYS A 568 1.46 -24.89 8.73
C LYS A 568 2.10 -23.84 7.82
N VAL A 569 3.22 -23.27 8.22
CA VAL A 569 3.98 -22.31 7.41
C VAL A 569 5.35 -22.88 7.08
N GLU A 570 5.67 -22.89 5.81
CA GLU A 570 6.94 -23.35 5.26
C GLU A 570 7.59 -22.20 4.47
N PHE A 571 8.87 -21.92 4.71
CA PHE A 571 9.65 -21.01 3.87
C PHE A 571 10.42 -21.79 2.82
N ILE A 572 10.34 -21.32 1.58
CA ILE A 572 10.99 -21.90 0.41
C ILE A 572 12.09 -20.93 -0.02
N LYS A 573 13.32 -21.27 0.33
CA LYS A 573 14.50 -20.49 -0.04
C LYS A 573 14.85 -20.68 -1.50
N ILE A 574 15.08 -19.57 -2.20
CA ILE A 574 15.39 -19.51 -3.61
C ILE A 574 16.90 -19.39 -3.79
N ASN A 575 17.52 -20.36 -4.45
CA ASN A 575 18.94 -20.34 -4.72
C ASN A 575 19.19 -20.42 -6.22
N GLN A 576 19.76 -19.35 -6.80
CA GLN A 576 20.21 -19.39 -8.18
C GLN A 576 21.51 -20.20 -8.26
N ILE A 577 21.53 -21.22 -9.11
CA ILE A 577 22.74 -22.00 -9.38
C ILE A 577 23.48 -21.30 -10.52
N ASN A 578 24.52 -20.56 -10.19
CA ASN A 578 25.43 -20.03 -11.20
C ASN A 578 26.26 -21.17 -11.80
N ASN A 579 25.99 -21.52 -13.04
CA ASN A 579 26.80 -22.52 -13.80
C ASN A 579 28.18 -21.95 -14.22
N SER A 580 28.69 -20.93 -13.55
CA SER A 580 30.01 -20.37 -13.82
C SER A 580 31.11 -21.15 -13.07
N LYS A 581 31.27 -22.43 -13.41
CA LYS A 581 32.53 -23.21 -13.26
C LYS A 581 32.45 -24.39 -14.20
N LYS A 582 32.77 -24.18 -15.46
CA LYS A 582 33.43 -25.15 -16.32
C LYS A 582 34.40 -24.43 -17.24
#